data_bf510bc49520aed9915298f22ceaa9ac
#
_entry.id   bf510bc49520aed9915298f22ceaa9ac
#
_cell.length_a   1.000
_cell.length_b   1.000
_cell.length_c   1.000
_cell.angle_alpha   90.00
_cell.angle_beta   90.00
_cell.angle_gamma   90.00
#
_symmetry.space_group_name_H-M   'P 1'
#
loop_
_entity.id
_entity.type
_entity.pdbx_description
1 polymer ?
#
loop_
_entity_poly.entity_id
_entity_poly.type
_entity_poly.pdbx_seq_one_letter_code
_entity_poly.pdbx_strand_id
1 'polypeptide(L)'
;MTAPEPVAAAPVETVVEQQAQPAETQHGESRSERGESRRERRSRGERRERGDRGSDRGEGGRAESSRDGARDGARDGRDGGRDSRDGRDGGRDGGRDGGRDAGRGEQRDRVAADTGSRGDQRGDQRGDQRGGGDDDDRGRGRRGRFRERNRGRGRERFETGEPVIGDDDVLIPIAGILDILDNYAFVRTSGYLPGSNDVYVSLAQIRRNGLRKGDVITGAVRQPRDGERREKFNALVRLDTVNGMDPEQARNRPDFNKLTPLYPQERLRLETEPNILTTRIIDLVSPIGKGQRGLIVSPPKAGKTMVLQAIANALTRNNPECHLMVVLVDERPEEVTDMQRSVKGEVIHSTFDRPAEDHTTVAELAIERAKRLVELGHDVVVLLDSITRLGRAYNLAAPASGRILSGGVDSTALYPPKRFFGAARNIENGGSLTILATALVETGSKMDEVIFEEFKGTGNMELKLNRSLADKRIFPAVDVDASSTRKEEILMAKEELQIVWKLRRVLHALDMQQALELLLEKMKETKSNAEFLLQVQKTTVSNDRD
;
A
#
# COMPACT_ATOMS: atom_id res chain seq x y z
N MET A 1 31.78 53.65 -16.68
CA MET A 1 32.12 52.42 -15.97
C MET A 1 31.24 51.33 -16.52
N THR A 2 31.81 50.65 -17.48
CA THR A 2 31.20 49.61 -18.34
C THR A 2 31.24 48.26 -17.64
N ALA A 3 30.12 47.55 -17.65
CA ALA A 3 30.00 46.17 -17.17
C ALA A 3 30.65 45.21 -18.19
N PRO A 4 31.26 44.08 -17.78
CA PRO A 4 31.83 43.12 -18.69
C PRO A 4 30.77 42.10 -19.18
N GLU A 5 30.84 41.77 -20.47
CA GLU A 5 30.10 40.74 -21.19
C GLU A 5 30.47 39.32 -20.76
N PRO A 6 29.53 38.34 -20.88
CA PRO A 6 29.84 36.96 -20.57
C PRO A 6 30.53 36.22 -21.74
N VAL A 7 31.57 35.50 -21.41
CA VAL A 7 32.39 34.66 -22.29
C VAL A 7 31.61 33.39 -22.66
N ALA A 8 31.49 33.13 -23.96
CA ALA A 8 30.92 31.95 -24.55
C ALA A 8 31.79 30.71 -24.29
N ALA A 9 31.20 29.64 -23.80
CA ALA A 9 31.81 28.32 -23.68
C ALA A 9 31.73 27.53 -25.02
N ALA A 10 32.86 26.99 -25.43
CA ALA A 10 33.04 26.18 -26.61
C ALA A 10 32.38 24.79 -26.48
N PRO A 11 31.95 24.15 -27.59
CA PRO A 11 31.28 22.86 -27.53
C PRO A 11 32.28 21.70 -27.39
N VAL A 12 31.94 20.75 -26.52
CA VAL A 12 32.65 19.48 -26.33
C VAL A 12 32.21 18.49 -27.42
N GLU A 13 33.16 18.04 -28.21
CA GLU A 13 32.99 17.00 -29.23
C GLU A 13 32.66 15.66 -28.59
N THR A 14 31.56 15.05 -29.01
CA THR A 14 31.17 13.66 -28.71
C THR A 14 31.91 12.70 -29.64
N VAL A 15 32.78 11.88 -29.06
CA VAL A 15 33.43 10.74 -29.74
C VAL A 15 32.38 9.64 -29.91
N VAL A 16 32.05 9.35 -31.17
CA VAL A 16 31.21 8.23 -31.59
C VAL A 16 32.09 6.98 -31.69
N GLU A 17 31.87 6.02 -30.84
CA GLU A 17 32.48 4.70 -30.91
C GLU A 17 31.67 3.81 -31.89
N GLN A 18 32.32 3.45 -33.00
CA GLN A 18 31.79 2.56 -34.05
C GLN A 18 31.75 1.12 -33.54
N GLN A 19 30.57 0.54 -33.46
CA GLN A 19 30.39 -0.90 -33.34
C GLN A 19 30.53 -1.58 -34.70
N ALA A 20 31.48 -2.53 -34.77
CA ALA A 20 31.72 -3.40 -35.89
C ALA A 20 30.61 -4.46 -36.02
N GLN A 21 30.07 -4.59 -37.22
CA GLN A 21 29.21 -5.70 -37.65
C GLN A 21 30.05 -6.95 -37.99
N PRO A 22 29.61 -8.17 -37.70
CA PRO A 22 30.19 -9.37 -38.31
C PRO A 22 29.54 -9.72 -39.64
N ALA A 23 30.38 -10.06 -40.58
CA ALA A 23 30.08 -10.43 -41.96
C ALA A 23 29.34 -11.75 -42.11
N GLU A 24 28.41 -11.79 -43.06
CA GLU A 24 27.79 -12.98 -43.64
C GLU A 24 28.81 -13.76 -44.48
N THR A 25 28.87 -15.08 -44.30
CA THR A 25 29.40 -16.00 -45.31
C THR A 25 28.39 -17.08 -45.61
N GLN A 26 27.94 -17.06 -46.86
CA GLN A 26 27.17 -18.10 -47.55
C GLN A 26 28.11 -19.25 -47.97
N HIS A 27 27.55 -20.43 -48.01
CA HIS A 27 27.76 -21.66 -48.83
C HIS A 27 27.63 -22.88 -47.91
N GLY A 28 26.92 -23.94 -48.18
CA GLY A 28 26.32 -24.50 -49.38
C GLY A 28 25.76 -25.87 -48.96
N GLU A 29 24.79 -26.31 -49.69
CA GLU A 29 24.09 -27.59 -49.60
C GLU A 29 24.98 -28.83 -49.57
N SER A 30 24.59 -29.85 -48.76
CA SER A 30 24.52 -31.25 -49.29
C SER A 30 23.81 -32.19 -48.30
N ARG A 31 22.95 -32.98 -48.91
CA ARG A 31 22.17 -34.15 -48.50
C ARG A 31 23.02 -35.28 -47.90
N SER A 32 22.46 -36.04 -46.96
CA SER A 32 22.18 -37.48 -46.96
C SER A 32 21.83 -37.96 -45.56
N GLU A 33 20.68 -38.46 -45.37
CA GLU A 33 20.17 -39.85 -45.23
C GLU A 33 20.82 -40.76 -44.14
N ARG A 34 19.92 -41.28 -43.28
CA ARG A 34 19.84 -42.61 -42.65
C ARG A 34 20.67 -42.91 -41.43
N GLY A 35 19.92 -43.46 -40.45
CA GLY A 35 20.46 -44.45 -39.55
C GLY A 35 19.75 -44.58 -38.19
N GLU A 36 18.78 -45.48 -38.15
CA GLU A 36 18.17 -46.08 -36.93
C GLU A 36 19.19 -46.77 -36.03
N SER A 37 18.88 -46.80 -34.71
CA SER A 37 18.73 -48.03 -33.85
C SER A 37 18.97 -47.73 -32.38
N ARG A 38 17.99 -47.92 -31.52
CA ARG A 38 17.68 -49.06 -30.66
C ARG A 38 18.81 -49.53 -29.71
N ARG A 39 18.51 -49.49 -28.42
CA ARG A 39 18.61 -50.53 -27.37
C ARG A 39 18.69 -49.89 -25.99
N GLU A 40 17.68 -50.04 -25.14
CA GLU A 40 17.31 -51.15 -24.24
C GLU A 40 18.46 -51.59 -23.29
N ARG A 41 18.17 -51.51 -21.99
CA ARG A 41 18.18 -52.55 -20.94
C ARG A 41 18.34 -51.95 -19.55
N ARG A 42 17.37 -52.17 -18.64
CA ARG A 42 17.21 -53.23 -17.61
C ARG A 42 18.18 -53.01 -16.42
N SER A 43 17.85 -53.13 -15.16
CA SER A 43 16.95 -54.03 -14.44
C SER A 43 16.98 -53.75 -12.93
N ARG A 44 15.90 -54.04 -12.21
CA ARG A 44 15.73 -54.98 -11.07
C ARG A 44 16.19 -54.46 -9.69
N GLY A 45 15.47 -54.72 -8.64
CA GLY A 45 14.63 -55.75 -8.11
C GLY A 45 13.96 -55.34 -6.79
N GLU A 46 12.82 -55.80 -6.56
CA GLU A 46 12.35 -56.89 -5.70
C GLU A 46 12.43 -56.62 -4.19
N ARG A 47 11.49 -56.84 -3.33
CA ARG A 47 10.36 -57.76 -3.07
C ARG A 47 9.94 -57.53 -1.61
N ARG A 48 8.77 -57.61 -1.11
CA ARG A 48 7.83 -58.71 -0.78
C ARG A 48 6.68 -58.14 0.06
N GLU A 49 5.46 -58.44 -0.30
CA GLU A 49 4.47 -59.44 0.17
C GLU A 49 3.97 -59.26 1.62
N ARG A 50 2.71 -59.30 1.96
CA ARG A 50 1.57 -60.21 1.86
C ARG A 50 0.38 -59.53 2.51
N GLY A 51 -0.84 -59.73 2.19
CA GLY A 51 -1.79 -60.78 1.87
C GLY A 51 -3.10 -60.37 2.55
N ASP A 52 -4.28 -60.58 2.21
CA ASP A 52 -5.02 -61.61 1.50
C ASP A 52 -6.51 -61.49 1.94
N ARG A 53 -7.41 -61.79 1.02
CA ARG A 53 -8.81 -62.26 1.18
C ARG A 53 -9.89 -61.21 1.45
N GLY A 54 -10.99 -61.17 0.75
CA GLY A 54 -11.57 -62.07 -0.25
C GLY A 54 -13.05 -61.72 -0.48
N SER A 55 -13.46 -61.97 -1.69
CA SER A 55 -14.76 -62.52 -2.17
C SER A 55 -16.01 -61.65 -1.95
N ASP A 56 -16.98 -61.54 -2.79
CA ASP A 56 -17.37 -62.26 -4.01
C ASP A 56 -18.63 -61.60 -4.60
N ARG A 57 -18.78 -61.64 -5.92
CA ARG A 57 -20.00 -61.72 -6.74
C ARG A 57 -21.06 -60.62 -6.63
N GLY A 58 -21.66 -60.14 -7.67
CA GLY A 58 -21.85 -60.59 -9.03
C GLY A 58 -22.68 -59.58 -9.82
N GLU A 59 -22.43 -59.56 -11.06
CA GLU A 59 -23.28 -59.59 -12.25
C GLU A 59 -24.57 -58.76 -12.31
N GLY A 60 -24.62 -57.92 -13.34
CA GLY A 60 -25.59 -58.11 -14.39
C GLY A 60 -26.24 -56.85 -14.92
N GLY A 61 -25.94 -56.47 -16.13
CA GLY A 61 -26.86 -56.31 -17.23
C GLY A 61 -27.43 -54.92 -17.54
N ARG A 62 -26.92 -54.31 -18.54
CA ARG A 62 -27.49 -53.86 -19.85
C ARG A 62 -28.86 -53.16 -19.87
N ALA A 63 -28.79 -52.01 -20.54
CA ALA A 63 -29.51 -51.62 -21.77
C ALA A 63 -30.74 -50.70 -21.64
N GLU A 64 -30.61 -49.56 -22.23
CA GLU A 64 -31.38 -48.90 -23.32
C GLU A 64 -32.84 -48.46 -23.08
N SER A 65 -32.97 -47.25 -23.52
CA SER A 65 -33.98 -46.67 -24.45
C SER A 65 -35.18 -45.91 -23.87
N SER A 66 -35.16 -44.65 -24.18
CA SER A 66 -36.08 -43.83 -24.97
C SER A 66 -37.56 -43.65 -24.54
N ARG A 67 -37.91 -42.37 -24.65
CA ARG A 67 -39.14 -41.78 -25.21
C ARG A 67 -40.30 -41.38 -24.30
N ASP A 68 -40.52 -40.09 -24.42
CA ASP A 68 -41.77 -39.37 -24.76
C ASP A 68 -43.02 -39.55 -23.88
N GLY A 69 -43.61 -38.40 -23.57
CA GLY A 69 -45.02 -38.31 -23.36
C GLY A 69 -45.49 -37.15 -22.49
N ALA A 70 -45.93 -36.16 -23.17
CA ALA A 70 -46.64 -34.97 -22.74
C ALA A 70 -47.95 -35.23 -21.96
N ARG A 71 -48.43 -34.13 -21.36
CA ARG A 71 -49.80 -33.66 -21.20
C ARG A 71 -50.43 -33.63 -19.79
N ASP A 72 -50.74 -32.38 -19.49
CA ASP A 72 -52.03 -31.78 -19.12
C ASP A 72 -52.80 -32.27 -17.86
N GLY A 73 -53.24 -31.26 -17.15
CA GLY A 73 -54.45 -31.36 -16.31
C GLY A 73 -54.43 -30.49 -15.06
N ALA A 74 -54.74 -29.29 -15.17
CA ALA A 74 -55.67 -28.36 -14.58
C ALA A 74 -56.56 -28.83 -13.41
N ARG A 75 -56.84 -27.82 -12.56
CA ARG A 75 -58.04 -27.51 -11.74
C ARG A 75 -58.00 -27.82 -10.25
N ASP A 76 -58.10 -26.73 -9.57
CA ASP A 76 -59.25 -26.16 -8.83
C ASP A 76 -59.51 -26.66 -7.42
N GLY A 77 -59.71 -25.68 -6.56
CA GLY A 77 -60.73 -25.70 -5.50
C GLY A 77 -60.19 -25.36 -4.11
N ARG A 78 -60.28 -24.11 -3.72
CA ARG A 78 -61.24 -23.51 -2.80
C ARG A 78 -61.33 -24.08 -1.39
N ASP A 79 -61.12 -23.18 -0.49
CA ASP A 79 -62.04 -22.60 0.52
C ASP A 79 -61.91 -23.04 1.98
N GLY A 80 -62.05 -22.03 2.79
CA GLY A 80 -62.64 -22.01 4.14
C GLY A 80 -61.61 -22.05 5.26
N GLY A 81 -61.46 -21.14 6.12
CA GLY A 81 -62.29 -20.12 6.67
C GLY A 81 -62.31 -20.25 8.18
N ARG A 82 -62.14 -19.09 8.86
CA ARG A 82 -62.72 -18.79 10.20
C ARG A 82 -62.24 -19.64 11.39
N ASP A 83 -62.09 -19.13 12.52
CA ASP A 83 -62.41 -17.95 13.29
C ASP A 83 -61.90 -18.10 14.73
N SER A 84 -61.65 -16.99 15.34
CA SER A 84 -62.10 -16.51 16.64
C SER A 84 -61.34 -16.84 17.93
N ARG A 85 -60.99 -15.71 18.56
CA ARG A 85 -61.32 -15.28 19.94
C ARG A 85 -60.64 -16.01 21.09
N ASP A 86 -60.27 -15.36 22.05
CA ASP A 86 -60.48 -14.26 23.00
C ASP A 86 -59.56 -14.53 24.20
N GLY A 87 -59.02 -13.67 24.88
CA GLY A 87 -59.47 -12.76 25.86
C GLY A 87 -58.39 -12.49 26.88
N ARG A 88 -58.19 -11.28 27.22
CA ARG A 88 -58.36 -10.63 28.54
C ARG A 88 -57.48 -11.21 29.67
N ASP A 89 -56.91 -10.42 30.50
CA ASP A 89 -57.16 -9.14 31.14
C ASP A 89 -56.02 -8.78 32.10
N GLY A 90 -55.83 -7.57 32.34
CA GLY A 90 -55.79 -6.77 33.53
C GLY A 90 -54.38 -6.44 34.03
N GLY A 91 -53.93 -5.28 34.30
CA GLY A 91 -54.57 -4.04 34.66
C GLY A 91 -53.66 -3.33 35.64
N ARG A 92 -53.55 -2.03 35.48
CA ARG A 92 -53.51 -0.97 36.52
C ARG A 92 -52.19 -0.84 37.34
N ASP A 93 -51.72 0.26 37.66
CA ASP A 93 -52.11 1.67 37.69
C ASP A 93 -50.98 2.53 38.27
N GLY A 94 -50.97 3.76 37.93
CA GLY A 94 -50.75 4.97 38.67
C GLY A 94 -49.32 5.50 38.64
N GLY A 95 -49.03 6.68 38.21
CA GLY A 95 -49.72 7.91 38.09
C GLY A 95 -48.82 9.04 38.59
N ARG A 96 -48.77 10.11 37.81
CA ARG A 96 -48.67 11.54 38.24
C ARG A 96 -47.33 12.01 38.85
N ASP A 97 -46.84 13.09 38.53
CA ASP A 97 -47.16 14.42 38.00
C ASP A 97 -46.03 15.41 38.32
N GLY A 98 -45.91 16.40 37.51
CA GLY A 98 -45.53 17.74 37.86
C GLY A 98 -44.03 18.06 37.76
N GLY A 99 -43.53 18.93 36.99
CA GLY A 99 -43.94 20.16 36.41
C GLY A 99 -42.85 21.19 36.57
N ARG A 100 -42.51 21.90 35.49
CA ARG A 100 -42.08 23.32 35.45
C ARG A 100 -40.97 23.77 36.44
N ASP A 101 -39.99 24.55 36.06
CA ASP A 101 -39.92 25.75 35.24
C ASP A 101 -38.51 26.34 35.31
N ALA A 102 -38.07 26.91 34.24
CA ALA A 102 -37.33 28.14 34.03
C ALA A 102 -36.22 28.60 34.99
N GLY A 103 -35.14 29.07 34.38
CA GLY A 103 -34.46 30.30 34.84
C GLY A 103 -32.90 30.22 34.80
N ARG A 104 -32.32 30.72 33.73
CA ARG A 104 -31.49 31.94 33.59
C ARG A 104 -30.49 32.26 34.73
N GLY A 105 -29.29 32.58 34.28
CA GLY A 105 -28.39 33.55 34.91
C GLY A 105 -26.97 33.06 34.99
N GLU A 106 -26.14 33.40 34.08
CA GLU A 106 -25.14 34.49 34.06
C GLU A 106 -24.13 34.51 35.22
N GLN A 107 -22.90 34.37 34.80
CA GLN A 107 -21.76 35.27 35.10
C GLN A 107 -20.87 35.04 36.34
N ARG A 108 -19.61 34.97 35.98
CA ARG A 108 -18.44 35.69 36.53
C ARG A 108 -17.56 35.00 37.57
N ASP A 109 -16.39 34.74 37.10
CA ASP A 109 -15.10 35.38 37.46
C ASP A 109 -14.41 35.08 38.78
N ARG A 110 -13.13 34.84 38.58
CA ARG A 110 -11.93 35.23 39.40
C ARG A 110 -11.42 34.24 40.43
N VAL A 111 -10.25 33.73 40.09
CA VAL A 111 -8.88 34.21 40.42
C VAL A 111 -8.32 33.74 41.73
N ALA A 112 -7.12 33.20 41.62
CA ALA A 112 -5.94 33.28 42.45
C ALA A 112 -5.74 32.30 43.60
N ALA A 113 -4.67 31.53 43.44
CA ALA A 113 -3.41 31.64 44.19
C ALA A 113 -3.50 31.06 45.62
N ASP A 114 -2.65 30.21 45.92
CA ASP A 114 -1.26 30.31 46.35
C ASP A 114 -1.00 29.46 47.59
N THR A 115 0.22 28.90 47.66
CA THR A 115 0.99 28.52 48.83
C THR A 115 0.46 27.40 49.75
N GLY A 116 1.21 26.37 49.94
CA GLY A 116 2.40 26.29 50.65
C GLY A 116 2.46 25.07 51.54
N SER A 117 3.51 24.33 51.42
CA SER A 117 4.46 23.99 52.48
C SER A 117 4.13 22.93 53.57
N ARG A 118 4.97 21.93 53.53
CA ARG A 118 5.67 21.30 54.65
C ARG A 118 4.90 20.54 55.73
N GLY A 119 5.45 19.37 56.02
CA GLY A 119 5.43 18.77 57.37
C GLY A 119 5.66 17.28 57.35
N ASP A 120 6.87 16.93 57.47
CA ASP A 120 7.63 15.94 58.20
C ASP A 120 6.91 15.18 59.31
N GLN A 121 7.42 13.98 59.47
CA GLN A 121 7.79 13.27 60.73
C GLN A 121 7.02 11.99 61.05
N ARG A 122 7.78 10.91 60.96
CA ARG A 122 8.25 10.01 62.03
C ARG A 122 7.20 9.28 62.87
N GLY A 123 7.47 8.00 63.01
CA GLY A 123 6.98 7.20 64.12
C GLY A 123 7.22 5.71 63.92
N ASP A 124 8.32 5.28 64.40
CA ASP A 124 8.85 4.06 64.91
C ASP A 124 7.88 3.18 65.73
N GLN A 125 8.24 1.93 65.75
CA GLN A 125 8.34 0.98 66.92
C GLN A 125 7.50 -0.29 66.80
N ARG A 126 8.22 -1.39 66.66
CA ARG A 126 8.58 -2.44 67.68
C ARG A 126 7.49 -3.44 68.08
N GLY A 127 7.93 -4.68 68.03
CA GLY A 127 7.46 -5.79 68.88
C GLY A 127 7.63 -7.13 68.23
N ASP A 128 8.65 -7.81 68.30
CA ASP A 128 9.20 -8.86 69.17
C ASP A 128 8.20 -9.97 69.56
N GLN A 129 8.54 -11.17 69.27
CA GLN A 129 8.95 -12.28 70.10
C GLN A 129 8.50 -13.68 69.64
N ARG A 130 9.51 -14.52 69.45
CA ARG A 130 9.78 -15.84 70.06
C ARG A 130 8.88 -17.01 69.70
N GLY A 131 9.45 -18.10 69.31
CA GLY A 131 10.22 -19.20 69.85
C GLY A 131 10.12 -20.34 68.85
N GLY A 132 11.03 -21.23 68.61
CA GLY A 132 11.82 -22.03 69.46
C GLY A 132 11.70 -23.48 69.03
N GLY A 133 12.79 -24.23 68.89
CA GLY A 133 12.86 -25.69 68.83
C GLY A 133 13.45 -26.25 67.54
N ASP A 134 14.75 -26.48 67.43
CA ASP A 134 15.53 -27.72 67.67
C ASP A 134 14.94 -28.95 66.89
N ASP A 135 15.64 -29.75 66.18
CA ASP A 135 16.89 -30.44 66.28
C ASP A 135 17.17 -31.29 65.04
N ASP A 136 18.49 -31.46 64.74
CA ASP A 136 19.16 -32.66 64.19
C ASP A 136 18.72 -33.36 62.88
N ASP A 137 19.52 -33.69 61.94
CA ASP A 137 20.80 -34.40 61.92
C ASP A 137 21.31 -34.66 60.46
N ARG A 138 22.58 -34.48 60.31
CA ARG A 138 23.53 -35.24 59.44
C ARG A 138 23.20 -35.59 57.98
N GLY A 139 24.06 -35.12 57.09
CA GLY A 139 24.45 -35.99 55.99
C GLY A 139 24.95 -35.38 54.69
N ARG A 140 26.23 -35.09 54.60
CA ARG A 140 27.11 -35.26 53.45
C ARG A 140 26.64 -34.94 52.04
N GLY A 141 27.29 -33.95 51.39
CA GLY A 141 27.33 -33.85 49.94
C GLY A 141 27.96 -32.59 49.38
N ARG A 142 29.25 -32.39 49.60
CA ARG A 142 30.09 -31.45 48.82
C ARG A 142 30.11 -31.92 47.36
N ARG A 143 29.56 -31.10 46.43
CA ARG A 143 30.04 -30.91 45.06
C ARG A 143 29.02 -30.08 44.31
N GLY A 144 29.42 -28.86 43.83
CA GLY A 144 28.58 -28.13 42.87
C GLY A 144 28.56 -26.62 42.97
N ARG A 145 29.64 -25.97 43.40
CA ARG A 145 29.76 -24.51 43.32
C ARG A 145 30.86 -24.13 42.33
N PHE A 146 30.66 -24.43 41.03
CA PHE A 146 31.50 -23.87 39.95
C PHE A 146 30.77 -23.98 38.62
N ARG A 147 29.63 -23.34 38.44
CA ARG A 147 29.04 -23.23 37.08
C ARG A 147 28.08 -22.06 36.89
N GLU A 148 28.18 -21.01 37.65
CA GLU A 148 27.25 -19.87 37.53
C GLU A 148 27.95 -18.50 37.35
N ARG A 149 29.15 -18.48 36.76
CA ARG A 149 29.86 -17.22 36.45
C ARG A 149 30.18 -17.00 34.96
N ASN A 150 29.54 -17.72 34.05
CA ASN A 150 29.86 -17.53 32.63
C ASN A 150 28.64 -17.38 31.70
N ARG A 151 27.49 -16.93 32.22
CA ARG A 151 26.31 -16.58 31.41
C ARG A 151 26.01 -15.08 31.31
N GLY A 152 26.83 -14.23 31.88
CA GLY A 152 26.64 -12.78 31.89
C GLY A 152 27.52 -11.97 30.93
N ARG A 153 28.35 -12.60 30.08
CA ARG A 153 29.32 -11.86 29.25
C ARG A 153 29.08 -11.91 27.74
N GLY A 154 27.95 -12.46 27.30
CA GLY A 154 27.63 -12.60 25.87
C GLY A 154 26.60 -11.62 25.31
N ARG A 155 26.06 -10.71 26.12
CA ARG A 155 24.95 -9.84 25.68
C ARG A 155 25.24 -8.33 25.65
N GLU A 156 26.43 -7.91 26.06
CA GLU A 156 26.79 -6.47 26.13
C GLU A 156 27.87 -6.02 25.13
N ARG A 157 28.17 -6.82 24.10
CA ARG A 157 29.22 -6.47 23.12
C ARG A 157 28.74 -5.79 21.85
N PHE A 158 27.43 -5.47 21.74
CA PHE A 158 26.90 -4.75 20.56
C PHE A 158 26.72 -3.25 20.76
N GLU A 159 27.00 -2.68 21.93
CA GLU A 159 26.74 -1.26 22.22
C GLU A 159 27.98 -0.34 22.32
N THR A 160 29.18 -0.83 22.22
CA THR A 160 30.37 0.04 22.41
C THR A 160 31.43 -0.18 21.37
N GLY A 161 31.44 0.70 20.39
CA GLY A 161 32.58 0.89 19.49
C GLY A 161 32.11 1.31 18.12
N GLU A 162 32.04 2.64 17.86
CA GLU A 162 32.17 3.08 16.48
C GLU A 162 33.45 2.47 15.92
N PRO A 163 33.39 1.82 14.74
CA PRO A 163 34.61 1.26 14.15
C PRO A 163 35.59 2.42 13.93
N VAL A 164 36.74 2.36 14.59
CA VAL A 164 37.80 3.36 14.44
C VAL A 164 38.44 3.11 13.08
N ILE A 165 38.40 4.12 12.22
CA ILE A 165 39.03 4.10 10.90
C ILE A 165 40.53 4.27 11.13
N GLY A 166 41.34 3.31 10.71
CA GLY A 166 42.80 3.43 10.65
C GLY A 166 43.23 4.03 9.32
N ASP A 167 44.42 4.65 9.29
CA ASP A 167 44.97 5.29 8.08
C ASP A 167 45.15 4.31 6.90
N ASP A 168 45.28 3.00 7.19
CA ASP A 168 45.44 1.93 6.21
C ASP A 168 44.11 1.26 5.79
N ASP A 169 42.95 1.72 6.27
CA ASP A 169 41.69 1.07 5.96
C ASP A 169 41.17 1.46 4.58
N VAL A 170 40.82 0.47 3.77
CA VAL A 170 40.14 0.67 2.49
C VAL A 170 38.66 0.86 2.74
N LEU A 171 38.12 2.00 2.30
CA LEU A 171 36.73 2.35 2.42
C LEU A 171 35.99 2.07 1.11
N ILE A 172 34.90 1.30 1.20
CA ILE A 172 34.02 0.98 0.08
C ILE A 172 32.79 1.88 0.17
N PRO A 173 32.50 2.70 -0.85
CA PRO A 173 31.33 3.56 -0.86
C PRO A 173 30.04 2.72 -0.93
N ILE A 174 29.02 3.15 -0.22
CA ILE A 174 27.67 2.56 -0.23
C ILE A 174 26.59 3.63 -0.38
N ALA A 175 25.47 3.22 -0.96
CA ALA A 175 24.24 4.00 -0.99
C ALA A 175 23.04 3.07 -0.79
N GLY A 176 22.00 3.58 -0.16
CA GLY A 176 20.78 2.80 0.03
C GLY A 176 19.76 3.48 0.93
N ILE A 177 18.67 2.76 1.19
CA ILE A 177 17.54 3.25 1.99
C ILE A 177 17.68 2.73 3.42
N LEU A 178 17.58 3.63 4.38
CA LEU A 178 17.69 3.29 5.79
C LEU A 178 16.40 2.66 6.30
N ASP A 179 16.52 1.44 6.80
CA ASP A 179 15.47 0.70 7.47
C ASP A 179 15.79 0.57 8.97
N ILE A 180 15.01 1.26 9.81
CA ILE A 180 15.17 1.24 11.26
C ILE A 180 14.16 0.25 11.83
N LEU A 181 14.69 -0.74 12.56
CA LEU A 181 13.96 -1.74 13.31
C LEU A 181 14.08 -1.47 14.81
N ASP A 182 13.41 -2.24 15.66
CA ASP A 182 13.32 -1.95 17.10
C ASP A 182 14.68 -1.79 17.79
N ASN A 183 15.64 -2.70 17.49
CA ASN A 183 16.93 -2.77 18.18
C ASN A 183 18.15 -2.58 17.28
N TYR A 184 17.95 -2.40 15.97
CA TYR A 184 19.02 -2.27 14.98
C TYR A 184 18.53 -1.57 13.73
N ALA A 185 19.45 -1.10 12.90
CA ALA A 185 19.12 -0.49 11.61
C ALA A 185 20.05 -1.00 10.52
N PHE A 186 19.52 -1.02 9.28
CA PHE A 186 20.26 -1.40 8.09
C PHE A 186 20.07 -0.38 6.96
N VAL A 187 21.10 -0.20 6.17
CA VAL A 187 20.97 0.40 4.83
C VAL A 187 20.65 -0.72 3.86
N ARG A 188 19.49 -0.68 3.26
CA ARG A 188 19.07 -1.58 2.19
C ARG A 188 19.75 -1.13 0.89
N THR A 189 20.71 -1.92 0.42
CA THR A 189 21.53 -1.56 -0.76
C THR A 189 20.98 -2.11 -2.07
N SER A 190 20.08 -3.09 -2.00
CA SER A 190 19.52 -3.79 -3.17
C SER A 190 18.03 -3.56 -3.38
N GLY A 191 17.48 -2.45 -2.87
CA GLY A 191 16.06 -2.12 -2.96
C GLY A 191 15.38 -1.96 -1.61
N TYR A 192 14.15 -2.47 -1.45
CA TYR A 192 13.32 -2.25 -0.25
C TYR A 192 13.23 -3.47 0.68
N LEU A 193 13.77 -4.60 0.27
CA LEU A 193 13.79 -5.84 1.05
C LEU A 193 15.17 -6.14 1.63
N PRO A 194 15.25 -6.91 2.72
CA PRO A 194 16.52 -7.37 3.28
C PRO A 194 17.38 -8.10 2.26
N GLY A 195 18.64 -7.74 2.17
CA GLY A 195 19.63 -8.33 1.26
C GLY A 195 20.92 -8.75 1.96
N SER A 196 21.71 -9.58 1.28
CA SER A 196 23.01 -10.08 1.79
C SER A 196 24.06 -8.98 1.92
N ASN A 197 23.92 -7.90 1.14
CA ASN A 197 24.84 -6.77 1.09
C ASN A 197 24.39 -5.57 1.93
N ASP A 198 23.36 -5.76 2.76
CA ASP A 198 22.87 -4.71 3.63
C ASP A 198 23.94 -4.31 4.66
N VAL A 199 23.97 -3.02 4.97
CA VAL A 199 24.97 -2.43 5.84
C VAL A 199 24.35 -2.09 7.18
N TYR A 200 24.95 -2.57 8.26
CA TYR A 200 24.52 -2.30 9.61
C TYR A 200 24.80 -0.86 10.01
N VAL A 201 23.83 -0.21 10.66
CA VAL A 201 23.95 1.14 11.22
C VAL A 201 23.63 1.09 12.71
N SER A 202 24.53 1.61 13.52
CA SER A 202 24.31 1.64 14.97
C SER A 202 23.23 2.63 15.37
N LEU A 203 22.44 2.32 16.40
CA LEU A 203 21.44 3.24 16.94
C LEU A 203 22.06 4.54 17.46
N ALA A 204 23.33 4.51 17.87
CA ALA A 204 24.08 5.70 18.27
C ALA A 204 24.26 6.67 17.07
N GLN A 205 24.64 6.15 15.90
CA GLN A 205 24.75 6.94 14.66
C GLN A 205 23.38 7.50 14.23
N ILE A 206 22.31 6.69 14.32
CA ILE A 206 20.94 7.13 14.04
C ILE A 206 20.57 8.35 14.89
N ARG A 207 20.76 8.26 16.21
CA ARG A 207 20.42 9.34 17.16
C ARG A 207 21.29 10.58 16.97
N ARG A 208 22.60 10.40 16.76
CA ARG A 208 23.55 11.49 16.55
C ARG A 208 23.19 12.33 15.33
N ASN A 209 22.89 11.68 14.21
CA ASN A 209 22.63 12.34 12.94
C ASN A 209 21.14 12.62 12.66
N GLY A 210 20.24 12.28 13.60
CA GLY A 210 18.81 12.50 13.44
C GLY A 210 18.20 11.74 12.26
N LEU A 211 18.74 10.53 11.95
CA LEU A 211 18.30 9.70 10.84
C LEU A 211 16.93 9.11 11.10
N ARG A 212 16.16 8.93 10.03
CA ARG A 212 14.79 8.41 10.08
C ARG A 212 14.64 7.26 9.10
N LYS A 213 13.73 6.32 9.40
CA LYS A 213 13.34 5.25 8.46
C LYS A 213 12.92 5.86 7.13
N GLY A 214 13.42 5.29 6.02
CA GLY A 214 13.16 5.79 4.67
C GLY A 214 14.12 6.88 4.19
N ASP A 215 15.11 7.30 4.98
CA ASP A 215 16.18 8.16 4.48
C ASP A 215 17.05 7.41 3.48
N VAL A 216 17.39 8.05 2.37
CA VAL A 216 18.46 7.58 1.49
C VAL A 216 19.77 8.13 2.02
N ILE A 217 20.70 7.25 2.33
CA ILE A 217 22.02 7.65 2.82
C ILE A 217 23.11 7.19 1.88
N THR A 218 24.16 7.98 1.78
CA THR A 218 25.43 7.59 1.20
C THR A 218 26.50 7.61 2.27
N GLY A 219 27.46 6.74 2.14
CA GLY A 219 28.51 6.60 3.13
C GLY A 219 29.54 5.56 2.72
N ALA A 220 30.32 5.09 3.68
CA ALA A 220 31.32 4.08 3.43
C ALA A 220 31.35 3.02 4.52
N VAL A 221 31.66 1.79 4.10
CA VAL A 221 31.98 0.65 4.97
C VAL A 221 33.48 0.34 4.86
N ARG A 222 34.06 -0.21 5.93
CA ARG A 222 35.43 -0.66 5.92
C ARG A 222 35.52 -2.05 5.27
N GLN A 223 36.47 -2.23 4.39
CA GLN A 223 36.79 -3.56 3.88
C GLN A 223 37.36 -4.43 5.01
N PRO A 224 36.88 -5.66 5.22
CA PRO A 224 37.46 -6.59 6.21
C PRO A 224 38.94 -6.82 5.92
N ARG A 225 39.79 -6.79 6.95
CA ARG A 225 41.19 -7.08 6.83
C ARG A 225 41.42 -8.59 6.69
N ASP A 226 42.51 -8.98 6.04
CA ASP A 226 42.88 -10.40 5.91
C ASP A 226 43.11 -11.02 7.30
N GLY A 227 42.38 -12.13 7.57
CA GLY A 227 42.41 -12.78 8.89
C GLY A 227 41.44 -12.27 9.92
N GLU A 228 40.68 -11.20 9.63
CA GLU A 228 39.62 -10.72 10.51
C GLU A 228 38.39 -11.64 10.44
N ARG A 229 37.77 -11.90 11.59
CA ARG A 229 36.53 -12.69 11.64
C ARG A 229 35.44 -11.94 10.90
N ARG A 230 34.99 -12.47 9.75
CA ARG A 230 33.90 -11.86 8.95
C ARG A 230 32.65 -11.82 9.79
N GLU A 231 32.18 -10.61 10.07
CA GLU A 231 30.84 -10.39 10.58
C GLU A 231 29.82 -10.63 9.46
N LYS A 232 28.58 -10.99 9.85
CA LYS A 232 27.52 -11.29 8.86
C LYS A 232 27.20 -10.08 7.97
N PHE A 233 27.31 -8.86 8.50
CA PHE A 233 27.06 -7.61 7.81
C PHE A 233 28.20 -6.62 8.07
N ASN A 234 28.56 -5.85 7.06
CA ASN A 234 29.50 -4.74 7.23
C ASN A 234 28.81 -3.59 8.01
N ALA A 235 29.55 -2.89 8.84
CA ALA A 235 29.06 -1.73 9.56
C ALA A 235 29.37 -0.43 8.82
N LEU A 236 28.43 0.54 8.87
CA LEU A 236 28.66 1.91 8.37
C LEU A 236 29.72 2.59 9.25
N VAL A 237 30.82 3.01 8.64
CA VAL A 237 31.92 3.70 9.34
C VAL A 237 31.90 5.20 9.08
N ARG A 238 31.42 5.65 7.92
CA ARG A 238 31.31 7.06 7.56
C ARG A 238 29.98 7.32 6.89
N LEU A 239 29.29 8.37 7.33
CA LEU A 239 28.08 8.90 6.71
C LEU A 239 28.45 10.14 5.90
N ASP A 240 28.18 10.12 4.60
CA ASP A 240 28.52 11.20 3.69
C ASP A 240 27.33 12.13 3.44
N THR A 241 26.16 11.59 3.05
CA THR A 241 24.96 12.40 2.83
C THR A 241 23.70 11.72 3.36
N VAL A 242 22.67 12.52 3.63
CA VAL A 242 21.31 12.08 3.98
C VAL A 242 20.33 12.75 3.02
N ASN A 243 19.66 11.96 2.18
CA ASN A 243 18.78 12.46 1.11
C ASN A 243 19.45 13.50 0.20
N GLY A 244 20.74 13.34 -0.07
CA GLY A 244 21.53 14.25 -0.90
C GLY A 244 22.02 15.52 -0.19
N MET A 245 21.68 15.72 1.09
CA MET A 245 22.11 16.84 1.91
C MET A 245 23.24 16.44 2.87
N ASP A 246 23.97 17.45 3.36
CA ASP A 246 24.87 17.26 4.49
C ASP A 246 24.11 16.74 5.73
N PRO A 247 24.67 15.78 6.52
CA PRO A 247 24.01 15.22 7.68
C PRO A 247 23.58 16.26 8.74
N GLU A 248 24.33 17.35 8.91
CA GLU A 248 23.99 18.42 9.86
C GLU A 248 22.74 19.20 9.40
N GLN A 249 22.64 19.49 8.10
CA GLN A 249 21.46 20.14 7.51
C GLN A 249 20.24 19.23 7.58
N ALA A 250 20.42 17.94 7.25
CA ALA A 250 19.35 16.94 7.28
C ALA A 250 18.74 16.76 8.68
N ARG A 251 19.50 17.01 9.75
CA ARG A 251 19.04 16.91 11.13
C ARG A 251 17.93 17.91 11.48
N ASN A 252 17.96 19.10 10.87
CA ASN A 252 17.04 20.20 11.19
C ASN A 252 15.73 20.16 10.39
N ARG A 253 15.54 19.17 9.52
CA ARG A 253 14.32 19.07 8.70
C ARG A 253 13.06 18.84 9.55
N PRO A 254 11.90 19.39 9.14
CA PRO A 254 10.64 19.20 9.85
C PRO A 254 10.25 17.70 9.89
N ASP A 255 9.48 17.32 10.89
CA ASP A 255 8.88 15.98 10.98
C ASP A 255 7.57 15.97 10.19
N PHE A 256 7.36 14.97 9.34
CA PHE A 256 6.15 14.80 8.52
C PHE A 256 4.86 14.92 9.34
N ASN A 257 4.83 14.35 10.56
CA ASN A 257 3.66 14.38 11.42
C ASN A 257 3.35 15.76 12.02
N LYS A 258 4.32 16.69 11.97
CA LYS A 258 4.16 18.07 12.46
C LYS A 258 3.76 19.04 11.36
N LEU A 259 3.78 18.60 10.09
CA LEU A 259 3.38 19.42 8.95
C LEU A 259 1.87 19.60 8.94
N THR A 260 1.39 20.83 8.67
CA THR A 260 -0.04 21.16 8.63
C THR A 260 -0.70 20.58 7.38
N PRO A 261 -1.70 19.67 7.53
CA PRO A 261 -2.37 19.08 6.38
C PRO A 261 -3.45 20.01 5.83
N LEU A 262 -3.50 20.12 4.50
CA LEU A 262 -4.52 20.85 3.76
C LEU A 262 -5.29 19.93 2.80
N TYR A 263 -6.45 20.39 2.32
CA TYR A 263 -7.09 19.78 1.16
C TYR A 263 -6.24 19.97 -0.10
N PRO A 264 -6.35 19.07 -1.10
CA PRO A 264 -5.76 19.27 -2.41
C PRO A 264 -6.21 20.61 -3.00
N GLN A 265 -5.27 21.46 -3.43
CA GLN A 265 -5.53 22.76 -4.01
C GLN A 265 -5.03 22.87 -5.45
N GLU A 266 -3.97 22.17 -5.77
CA GLU A 266 -3.38 22.13 -7.09
C GLU A 266 -3.76 20.84 -7.81
N ARG A 267 -4.33 20.97 -9.01
CA ARG A 267 -4.79 19.83 -9.80
C ARG A 267 -3.64 19.17 -10.55
N LEU A 268 -3.56 17.85 -10.44
CA LEU A 268 -2.73 17.00 -11.30
C LEU A 268 -3.53 16.67 -12.57
N ARG A 269 -3.28 17.41 -13.66
CA ARG A 269 -3.96 17.18 -14.93
C ARG A 269 -3.41 15.93 -15.60
N LEU A 270 -4.31 15.04 -16.02
CA LEU A 270 -3.97 13.78 -16.64
C LEU A 270 -4.16 13.79 -18.16
N GLU A 271 -4.85 14.77 -18.70
CA GLU A 271 -5.01 14.92 -20.14
C GLU A 271 -3.66 15.09 -20.84
N THR A 272 -3.36 14.24 -21.83
CA THR A 272 -2.11 14.28 -22.59
C THR A 272 -2.37 14.40 -24.10
N GLU A 273 -2.82 13.33 -24.74
CA GLU A 273 -3.10 13.27 -26.16
C GLU A 273 -4.60 13.11 -26.44
N PRO A 274 -5.13 13.62 -27.56
CA PRO A 274 -6.55 13.57 -27.88
C PRO A 274 -7.16 12.17 -27.87
N ASN A 275 -6.37 11.17 -28.25
CA ASN A 275 -6.76 9.76 -28.37
C ASN A 275 -6.69 8.98 -27.04
N ILE A 276 -6.05 9.52 -26.00
CA ILE A 276 -5.97 8.87 -24.69
C ILE A 276 -7.19 9.23 -23.85
N LEU A 277 -8.32 8.59 -24.19
CA LEU A 277 -9.62 8.92 -23.58
C LEU A 277 -9.68 8.58 -22.08
N THR A 278 -8.90 7.60 -21.63
CA THR A 278 -8.85 7.20 -20.20
C THR A 278 -8.52 8.38 -19.29
N THR A 279 -7.43 9.07 -19.55
CA THR A 279 -6.97 10.21 -18.74
C THR A 279 -7.88 11.42 -18.90
N ARG A 280 -8.43 11.65 -20.11
CA ARG A 280 -9.39 12.70 -20.36
C ARG A 280 -10.68 12.52 -19.56
N ILE A 281 -11.21 11.29 -19.51
CA ILE A 281 -12.40 10.95 -18.72
C ILE A 281 -12.14 11.15 -17.23
N ILE A 282 -11.01 10.64 -16.70
CA ILE A 282 -10.67 10.77 -15.27
C ILE A 282 -10.62 12.25 -14.87
N ASP A 283 -10.02 13.10 -15.69
CA ASP A 283 -9.96 14.53 -15.45
C ASP A 283 -11.34 15.20 -15.32
N LEU A 284 -12.37 14.68 -15.98
CA LEU A 284 -13.74 15.23 -15.94
C LEU A 284 -14.57 14.66 -14.79
N VAL A 285 -14.45 13.33 -14.54
CA VAL A 285 -15.36 12.66 -13.59
C VAL A 285 -14.78 12.50 -12.19
N SER A 286 -13.47 12.45 -12.05
CA SER A 286 -12.79 12.32 -10.76
C SER A 286 -11.43 13.01 -10.78
N PRO A 287 -11.40 14.37 -10.81
CA PRO A 287 -10.17 15.13 -10.85
C PRO A 287 -9.29 14.84 -9.65
N ILE A 288 -7.98 14.77 -9.88
CA ILE A 288 -6.98 14.45 -8.87
C ILE A 288 -6.19 15.71 -8.55
N GLY A 289 -5.96 15.97 -7.27
CA GLY A 289 -5.12 17.07 -6.81
C GLY A 289 -3.90 16.58 -6.02
N LYS A 290 -2.88 17.42 -5.92
CA LYS A 290 -1.70 17.19 -5.07
C LYS A 290 -2.16 17.02 -3.61
N GLY A 291 -1.83 15.87 -3.01
CA GLY A 291 -2.31 15.50 -1.67
C GLY A 291 -3.59 14.66 -1.63
N GLN A 292 -4.09 14.20 -2.78
CA GLN A 292 -5.30 13.38 -2.89
C GLN A 292 -5.13 12.00 -2.25
N ARG A 293 -6.20 11.51 -1.59
CA ARG A 293 -6.36 10.10 -1.18
C ARG A 293 -7.42 9.46 -2.06
N GLY A 294 -6.98 8.86 -3.18
CA GLY A 294 -7.88 8.31 -4.18
C GLY A 294 -7.96 6.78 -4.12
N LEU A 295 -9.18 6.25 -4.24
CA LEU A 295 -9.44 4.84 -4.45
C LEU A 295 -9.83 4.59 -5.90
N ILE A 296 -9.13 3.67 -6.55
CA ILE A 296 -9.48 3.11 -7.85
C ILE A 296 -10.18 1.77 -7.58
N VAL A 297 -11.50 1.81 -7.51
CA VAL A 297 -12.34 0.65 -7.19
C VAL A 297 -12.50 -0.22 -8.41
N SER A 298 -11.94 -1.41 -8.38
CA SER A 298 -11.86 -2.27 -9.55
C SER A 298 -12.31 -3.70 -9.29
N PRO A 299 -13.37 -4.16 -9.94
CA PRO A 299 -13.63 -5.59 -10.07
C PRO A 299 -12.50 -6.30 -10.82
N PRO A 300 -12.32 -7.63 -10.63
CA PRO A 300 -11.36 -8.40 -11.41
C PRO A 300 -11.60 -8.26 -12.92
N LYS A 301 -10.51 -8.09 -13.70
CA LYS A 301 -10.51 -7.95 -15.18
C LYS A 301 -11.18 -6.67 -15.72
N ALA A 302 -11.42 -5.65 -14.90
CA ALA A 302 -11.99 -4.37 -15.35
C ALA A 302 -10.97 -3.39 -15.97
N GLY A 303 -9.70 -3.76 -16.12
CA GLY A 303 -8.67 -2.91 -16.73
C GLY A 303 -7.86 -2.06 -15.74
N LYS A 304 -7.77 -2.50 -14.47
CA LYS A 304 -7.03 -1.84 -13.38
C LYS A 304 -5.63 -1.38 -13.81
N THR A 305 -4.81 -2.29 -14.34
CA THR A 305 -3.41 -2.04 -14.73
C THR A 305 -3.31 -1.00 -15.84
N MET A 306 -4.21 -1.04 -16.84
CA MET A 306 -4.27 -0.04 -17.92
C MET A 306 -4.54 1.37 -17.40
N VAL A 307 -5.45 1.50 -16.42
CA VAL A 307 -5.77 2.79 -15.79
C VAL A 307 -4.57 3.32 -15.01
N LEU A 308 -3.91 2.46 -14.21
CA LEU A 308 -2.71 2.85 -13.45
C LEU A 308 -1.57 3.29 -14.36
N GLN A 309 -1.28 2.55 -15.43
CA GLN A 309 -0.26 2.91 -16.42
C GLN A 309 -0.60 4.23 -17.13
N ALA A 310 -1.87 4.45 -17.50
CA ALA A 310 -2.31 5.69 -18.10
C ALA A 310 -2.11 6.89 -17.15
N ILE A 311 -2.46 6.75 -15.88
CA ILE A 311 -2.25 7.77 -14.85
C ILE A 311 -0.75 8.02 -14.66
N ALA A 312 0.07 6.97 -14.50
CA ALA A 312 1.51 7.08 -14.30
C ALA A 312 2.20 7.82 -15.45
N ASN A 313 1.88 7.46 -16.68
CA ASN A 313 2.44 8.09 -17.88
C ASN A 313 1.99 9.55 -18.04
N ALA A 314 0.74 9.85 -17.69
CA ALA A 314 0.22 11.21 -17.70
C ALA A 314 0.93 12.09 -16.66
N LEU A 315 1.11 11.60 -15.44
CA LEU A 315 1.84 12.30 -14.39
C LEU A 315 3.29 12.58 -14.79
N THR A 316 3.99 11.58 -15.31
CA THR A 316 5.38 11.75 -15.77
C THR A 316 5.50 12.81 -16.86
N ARG A 317 4.49 12.92 -17.75
CA ARG A 317 4.50 13.88 -18.86
C ARG A 317 4.11 15.29 -18.43
N ASN A 318 3.06 15.41 -17.63
CA ASN A 318 2.44 16.70 -17.29
C ASN A 318 3.03 17.33 -16.01
N ASN A 319 3.52 16.48 -15.09
CA ASN A 319 4.05 16.89 -13.79
C ASN A 319 5.42 16.25 -13.52
N PRO A 320 6.44 16.56 -14.36
CA PRO A 320 7.78 15.98 -14.21
C PRO A 320 8.48 16.37 -12.90
N GLU A 321 8.01 17.41 -12.22
CA GLU A 321 8.47 17.82 -10.90
C GLU A 321 8.04 16.85 -9.78
N CYS A 322 6.98 16.09 -10.01
CA CYS A 322 6.48 15.13 -9.03
C CYS A 322 7.33 13.86 -9.00
N HIS A 323 7.71 13.42 -7.81
CA HIS A 323 8.35 12.11 -7.63
C HIS A 323 7.30 11.01 -7.67
N LEU A 324 7.33 10.18 -8.73
CA LEU A 324 6.39 9.08 -8.93
C LEU A 324 6.94 7.78 -8.35
N MET A 325 6.21 7.18 -7.41
CA MET A 325 6.48 5.87 -6.83
C MET A 325 5.33 4.92 -7.16
N VAL A 326 5.63 3.74 -7.70
CA VAL A 326 4.65 2.69 -7.97
C VAL A 326 4.94 1.53 -7.04
N VAL A 327 4.01 1.22 -6.14
CA VAL A 327 4.15 0.17 -5.12
C VAL A 327 3.23 -1.00 -5.48
N LEU A 328 3.83 -2.12 -5.87
CA LEU A 328 3.13 -3.33 -6.29
C LEU A 328 3.25 -4.41 -5.20
N VAL A 329 2.12 -4.80 -4.63
CA VAL A 329 2.05 -5.74 -3.51
C VAL A 329 1.29 -6.98 -3.92
N ASP A 330 1.91 -8.16 -3.76
CA ASP A 330 1.32 -9.46 -4.11
C ASP A 330 0.89 -9.50 -5.59
N GLU A 331 1.70 -8.86 -6.48
CA GLU A 331 1.42 -8.79 -7.92
C GLU A 331 2.24 -9.81 -8.69
N ARG A 332 1.86 -10.08 -9.93
CA ARG A 332 2.52 -11.06 -10.79
C ARG A 332 3.85 -10.53 -11.31
N PRO A 333 4.90 -11.37 -11.41
CA PRO A 333 6.20 -10.96 -11.92
C PRO A 333 6.14 -10.32 -13.32
N GLU A 334 5.27 -10.84 -14.21
CA GLU A 334 5.07 -10.28 -15.55
C GLU A 334 4.44 -8.88 -15.52
N GLU A 335 3.47 -8.61 -14.60
CA GLU A 335 2.85 -7.29 -14.43
C GLU A 335 3.85 -6.29 -13.83
N VAL A 336 4.74 -6.75 -12.93
CA VAL A 336 5.84 -5.94 -12.40
C VAL A 336 6.80 -5.52 -13.51
N THR A 337 7.23 -6.47 -14.34
CA THR A 337 8.13 -6.20 -15.47
C THR A 337 7.51 -5.24 -16.49
N ASP A 338 6.23 -5.41 -16.78
CA ASP A 338 5.49 -4.51 -17.68
C ASP A 338 5.43 -3.09 -17.12
N MET A 339 5.14 -2.94 -15.84
CA MET A 339 5.13 -1.64 -15.16
C MET A 339 6.52 -0.98 -15.17
N GLN A 340 7.58 -1.73 -14.88
CA GLN A 340 8.96 -1.23 -14.90
C GLN A 340 9.40 -0.74 -16.30
N ARG A 341 8.88 -1.35 -17.37
CA ARG A 341 9.19 -0.96 -18.75
C ARG A 341 8.35 0.20 -19.26
N SER A 342 7.10 0.30 -18.80
CA SER A 342 6.13 1.27 -19.31
C SER A 342 6.09 2.59 -18.55
N VAL A 343 6.59 2.63 -17.29
CA VAL A 343 6.49 3.79 -16.41
C VAL A 343 7.88 4.34 -16.06
N LYS A 344 8.05 5.65 -16.21
CA LYS A 344 9.24 6.37 -15.74
C LYS A 344 8.99 6.83 -14.30
N GLY A 345 9.30 5.97 -13.34
CA GLY A 345 9.12 6.22 -11.92
C GLY A 345 9.86 5.17 -11.09
N GLU A 346 9.87 5.33 -9.79
CA GLU A 346 10.43 4.35 -8.87
C GLU A 346 9.43 3.20 -8.68
N VAL A 347 9.72 2.02 -9.27
CA VAL A 347 8.85 0.83 -9.17
C VAL A 347 9.35 -0.06 -8.04
N ILE A 348 8.55 -0.16 -7.00
CA ILE A 348 8.80 -0.90 -5.76
C ILE A 348 7.85 -2.07 -5.73
N HIS A 349 8.35 -3.29 -5.53
CA HIS A 349 7.50 -4.46 -5.66
C HIS A 349 7.81 -5.57 -4.67
N SER A 350 6.80 -6.37 -4.36
CA SER A 350 6.88 -7.66 -3.71
C SER A 350 5.89 -8.59 -4.40
N THR A 351 6.40 -9.58 -5.14
CA THR A 351 5.61 -10.50 -5.97
C THR A 351 4.91 -11.58 -5.14
N PHE A 352 3.86 -12.19 -5.69
CA PHE A 352 2.97 -13.12 -4.97
C PHE A 352 3.65 -14.37 -4.39
N ASP A 353 4.85 -14.71 -4.86
CA ASP A 353 5.68 -15.82 -4.40
C ASP A 353 6.43 -15.52 -3.08
N ARG A 354 6.35 -14.29 -2.58
CA ARG A 354 6.98 -13.87 -1.33
C ARG A 354 6.04 -14.00 -0.13
N PRO A 355 6.58 -14.14 1.08
CA PRO A 355 5.78 -14.18 2.30
C PRO A 355 5.09 -12.83 2.59
N ALA A 356 4.02 -12.87 3.40
CA ALA A 356 3.22 -11.69 3.73
C ALA A 356 4.03 -10.58 4.44
N GLU A 357 5.04 -10.95 5.23
CA GLU A 357 5.95 -10.03 5.91
C GLU A 357 6.76 -9.19 4.93
N ASP A 358 7.16 -9.75 3.78
CA ASP A 358 7.87 -9.01 2.73
C ASP A 358 6.97 -7.95 2.10
N HIS A 359 5.68 -8.25 1.89
CA HIS A 359 4.71 -7.29 1.36
C HIS A 359 4.52 -6.10 2.30
N THR A 360 4.43 -6.36 3.61
CA THR A 360 4.27 -5.30 4.61
C THR A 360 5.55 -4.48 4.76
N THR A 361 6.72 -5.12 4.77
CA THR A 361 8.03 -4.46 4.86
C THR A 361 8.28 -3.50 3.71
N VAL A 362 8.01 -3.95 2.47
CA VAL A 362 8.16 -3.13 1.26
C VAL A 362 7.24 -1.91 1.32
N ALA A 363 5.96 -2.11 1.67
CA ALA A 363 5.00 -1.02 1.75
C ALA A 363 5.36 -0.01 2.85
N GLU A 364 5.78 -0.48 4.03
CA GLU A 364 6.21 0.40 5.13
C GLU A 364 7.44 1.23 4.78
N LEU A 365 8.44 0.61 4.16
CA LEU A 365 9.64 1.34 3.79
C LEU A 365 9.36 2.33 2.65
N ALA A 366 8.49 1.98 1.69
CA ALA A 366 8.07 2.84 0.59
C ALA A 366 7.35 4.10 1.10
N ILE A 367 6.37 3.95 2.01
CA ILE A 367 5.65 5.12 2.53
C ILE A 367 6.54 6.00 3.42
N GLU A 368 7.46 5.42 4.18
CA GLU A 368 8.43 6.21 4.95
C GLU A 368 9.39 6.95 4.02
N ARG A 369 9.83 6.34 2.91
CA ARG A 369 10.61 7.02 1.86
C ARG A 369 9.83 8.20 1.26
N ALA A 370 8.56 7.99 0.90
CA ALA A 370 7.70 9.06 0.39
C ALA A 370 7.59 10.25 1.38
N LYS A 371 7.41 9.97 2.67
CA LYS A 371 7.38 11.00 3.71
C LYS A 371 8.70 11.78 3.82
N ARG A 372 9.85 11.10 3.65
CA ARG A 372 11.17 11.80 3.66
C ARG A 372 11.30 12.78 2.51
N LEU A 373 10.80 12.42 1.33
CA LEU A 373 10.79 13.33 0.18
C LEU A 373 9.87 14.54 0.43
N VAL A 374 8.70 14.32 1.01
CA VAL A 374 7.77 15.43 1.35
C VAL A 374 8.35 16.36 2.42
N GLU A 375 9.10 15.83 3.40
CA GLU A 375 9.83 16.65 4.39
C GLU A 375 10.87 17.60 3.75
N LEU A 376 11.32 17.27 2.53
CA LEU A 376 12.22 18.10 1.71
C LEU A 376 11.48 19.08 0.81
N GLY A 377 10.14 19.10 0.85
CA GLY A 377 9.32 19.98 0.03
C GLY A 377 8.95 19.42 -1.35
N HIS A 378 9.20 18.12 -1.61
CA HIS A 378 8.83 17.51 -2.89
C HIS A 378 7.35 17.14 -2.94
N ASP A 379 6.77 17.20 -4.13
CA ASP A 379 5.49 16.60 -4.46
C ASP A 379 5.70 15.13 -4.81
N VAL A 380 5.08 14.24 -4.05
CA VAL A 380 5.22 12.79 -4.22
C VAL A 380 3.88 12.18 -4.57
N VAL A 381 3.86 11.35 -5.60
CA VAL A 381 2.68 10.56 -5.98
C VAL A 381 2.99 9.07 -5.82
N VAL A 382 2.21 8.39 -5.00
CA VAL A 382 2.29 6.95 -4.78
C VAL A 382 1.10 6.27 -5.45
N LEU A 383 1.36 5.40 -6.41
CA LEU A 383 0.38 4.49 -6.99
C LEU A 383 0.52 3.14 -6.31
N LEU A 384 -0.47 2.73 -5.52
CA LEU A 384 -0.47 1.46 -4.79
C LEU A 384 -1.36 0.42 -5.48
N ASP A 385 -0.81 -0.69 -5.88
CA ASP A 385 -1.53 -1.83 -6.41
C ASP A 385 -1.25 -3.10 -5.59
N SER A 386 -2.11 -3.53 -4.69
CA SER A 386 -3.39 -2.99 -4.28
C SER A 386 -3.51 -2.86 -2.76
N ILE A 387 -4.36 -1.94 -2.29
CA ILE A 387 -4.63 -1.78 -0.85
C ILE A 387 -5.34 -2.99 -0.26
N THR A 388 -6.15 -3.69 -1.05
CA THR A 388 -6.82 -4.93 -0.64
C THR A 388 -5.81 -6.03 -0.35
N ARG A 389 -4.82 -6.22 -1.23
CA ARG A 389 -3.75 -7.21 -1.02
C ARG A 389 -2.84 -6.81 0.13
N LEU A 390 -2.53 -5.52 0.26
CA LEU A 390 -1.79 -5.01 1.41
C LEU A 390 -2.54 -5.28 2.73
N GLY A 391 -3.86 -5.06 2.77
CA GLY A 391 -4.69 -5.39 3.92
C GLY A 391 -4.69 -6.88 4.26
N ARG A 392 -4.72 -7.75 3.25
CA ARG A 392 -4.58 -9.21 3.42
C ARG A 392 -3.20 -9.57 3.99
N ALA A 393 -2.13 -8.98 3.47
CA ALA A 393 -0.77 -9.22 3.94
C ALA A 393 -0.62 -8.85 5.43
N TYR A 394 -1.13 -7.69 5.85
CA TYR A 394 -1.12 -7.32 7.26
C TYR A 394 -1.96 -8.27 8.12
N ASN A 395 -3.10 -8.76 7.61
CA ASN A 395 -3.92 -9.72 8.35
C ASN A 395 -3.22 -11.08 8.55
N LEU A 396 -2.35 -11.47 7.62
CA LEU A 396 -1.56 -12.69 7.71
C LEU A 396 -0.31 -12.52 8.56
N ALA A 397 0.36 -11.37 8.46
CA ALA A 397 1.63 -11.09 9.14
C ALA A 397 1.44 -10.65 10.61
N ALA A 398 0.29 -10.04 10.95
CA ALA A 398 0.06 -9.55 12.29
C ALA A 398 -0.25 -10.68 13.28
N PRO A 399 0.27 -10.63 14.51
CA PRO A 399 -0.15 -11.58 15.56
C PRO A 399 -1.64 -11.39 15.85
N ALA A 400 -2.37 -12.50 15.97
CA ALA A 400 -3.80 -12.49 16.22
C ALA A 400 -4.15 -11.78 17.53
N SER A 401 -4.94 -10.69 17.46
CA SER A 401 -5.40 -9.95 18.64
C SER A 401 -6.65 -10.57 19.28
N GLY A 402 -7.30 -11.49 18.60
CA GLY A 402 -8.57 -12.10 19.00
C GLY A 402 -9.80 -11.24 18.71
N ARG A 403 -9.65 -10.04 18.14
CA ARG A 403 -10.75 -9.14 17.75
C ARG A 403 -11.06 -9.29 16.27
N ILE A 404 -11.63 -10.42 15.91
CA ILE A 404 -11.90 -10.77 14.51
C ILE A 404 -13.22 -10.15 14.06
N LEU A 405 -13.18 -9.34 13.02
CA LEU A 405 -14.33 -8.80 12.29
C LEU A 405 -14.94 -9.89 11.38
N SER A 406 -16.11 -9.59 10.80
CA SER A 406 -16.68 -10.44 9.75
C SER A 406 -15.67 -10.66 8.63
N GLY A 407 -15.66 -11.85 8.00
CA GLY A 407 -14.70 -12.18 6.94
C GLY A 407 -13.31 -12.60 7.42
N GLY A 408 -13.08 -12.77 8.75
CA GLY A 408 -11.81 -13.26 9.29
C GLY A 408 -10.69 -12.21 9.35
N VAL A 409 -11.04 -10.93 9.37
CA VAL A 409 -10.08 -9.82 9.45
C VAL A 409 -9.87 -9.43 10.92
N ASP A 410 -8.62 -9.41 11.37
CA ASP A 410 -8.28 -8.85 12.68
C ASP A 410 -8.37 -7.31 12.63
N SER A 411 -9.12 -6.72 13.56
CA SER A 411 -9.32 -5.26 13.59
C SER A 411 -8.03 -4.46 13.72
N THR A 412 -7.01 -5.03 14.37
CA THR A 412 -5.70 -4.39 14.53
C THR A 412 -4.86 -4.43 13.26
N ALA A 413 -5.07 -5.43 12.40
CA ALA A 413 -4.36 -5.57 11.13
C ALA A 413 -4.72 -4.50 10.10
N LEU A 414 -5.88 -3.83 10.24
CA LEU A 414 -6.29 -2.75 9.34
C LEU A 414 -5.69 -1.38 9.69
N TYR A 415 -5.12 -1.23 10.89
CA TYR A 415 -4.54 0.04 11.31
C TYR A 415 -3.29 0.45 10.50
N PRO A 416 -2.28 -0.42 10.26
CA PRO A 416 -1.11 -0.05 9.47
C PRO A 416 -1.43 0.37 8.03
N PRO A 417 -2.23 -0.38 7.24
CA PRO A 417 -2.58 0.06 5.89
C PRO A 417 -3.46 1.33 5.89
N LYS A 418 -4.29 1.58 6.93
CA LYS A 418 -4.97 2.87 7.10
C LYS A 418 -3.98 4.01 7.34
N ARG A 419 -2.93 3.78 8.13
CA ARG A 419 -1.86 4.75 8.36
C ARG A 419 -1.06 5.02 7.07
N PHE A 420 -0.85 4.01 6.25
CA PHE A 420 -0.28 4.16 4.91
C PHE A 420 -1.13 5.09 4.05
N PHE A 421 -2.39 4.72 3.79
CA PHE A 421 -3.28 5.47 2.92
C PHE A 421 -3.63 6.85 3.49
N GLY A 422 -3.82 6.94 4.81
CA GLY A 422 -4.10 8.18 5.55
C GLY A 422 -2.93 9.15 5.62
N ALA A 423 -1.72 8.77 5.19
CA ALA A 423 -0.58 9.67 5.10
C ALA A 423 -0.75 10.71 3.98
N ALA A 424 -1.55 10.42 2.95
CA ALA A 424 -1.79 11.34 1.83
C ALA A 424 -2.40 12.66 2.29
N ARG A 425 -1.74 13.76 1.96
CA ARG A 425 -2.15 15.14 2.30
C ARG A 425 -1.38 16.16 1.46
N ASN A 426 -2.00 17.29 1.21
CA ASN A 426 -1.29 18.49 0.80
C ASN A 426 -0.73 19.18 2.06
N ILE A 427 0.42 19.82 1.96
CA ILE A 427 1.13 20.43 3.10
C ILE A 427 1.15 21.94 2.92
N GLU A 428 0.89 22.67 3.99
CA GLU A 428 1.01 24.12 4.02
C GLU A 428 2.48 24.52 3.84
N ASN A 429 2.74 25.41 2.88
CA ASN A 429 4.07 25.95 2.57
C ASN A 429 5.12 24.95 2.04
N GLY A 430 4.69 23.82 1.52
CA GLY A 430 5.61 22.97 0.75
C GLY A 430 5.29 21.50 0.68
N GLY A 431 5.44 20.94 -0.51
CA GLY A 431 5.31 19.52 -0.80
C GLY A 431 3.89 18.95 -0.66
N SER A 432 3.70 17.79 -1.22
CA SER A 432 2.46 17.02 -1.07
C SER A 432 2.71 15.52 -1.14
N LEU A 433 1.84 14.75 -0.51
CA LEU A 433 1.80 13.30 -0.66
C LEU A 433 0.43 12.91 -1.22
N THR A 434 0.42 12.50 -2.48
CA THR A 434 -0.77 11.96 -3.16
C THR A 434 -0.69 10.44 -3.15
N ILE A 435 -1.76 9.73 -2.77
CA ILE A 435 -1.83 8.27 -2.83
C ILE A 435 -3.06 7.87 -3.60
N LEU A 436 -2.86 7.15 -4.71
CA LEU A 436 -3.91 6.52 -5.50
C LEU A 436 -3.77 5.01 -5.34
N ALA A 437 -4.71 4.39 -4.65
CA ALA A 437 -4.66 2.97 -4.33
C ALA A 437 -5.77 2.22 -5.06
N THR A 438 -5.44 1.09 -5.69
CA THR A 438 -6.47 0.20 -6.22
C THR A 438 -7.10 -0.61 -5.10
N ALA A 439 -8.41 -0.72 -5.13
CA ALA A 439 -9.19 -1.55 -4.22
C ALA A 439 -9.93 -2.62 -5.03
N LEU A 440 -9.73 -3.88 -4.68
CA LEU A 440 -10.39 -5.00 -5.33
C LEU A 440 -11.77 -5.23 -4.72
N VAL A 441 -12.78 -5.26 -5.56
CA VAL A 441 -14.19 -5.50 -5.19
C VAL A 441 -14.75 -6.66 -6.02
N GLU A 442 -15.91 -7.20 -5.62
CA GLU A 442 -16.59 -8.30 -6.35
C GLU A 442 -15.70 -9.54 -6.52
N THR A 443 -14.82 -9.79 -5.58
CA THR A 443 -13.93 -10.97 -5.58
C THR A 443 -14.60 -12.22 -5.03
N GLY A 444 -15.79 -12.09 -4.42
CA GLY A 444 -16.47 -13.15 -3.67
C GLY A 444 -15.87 -13.39 -2.27
N SER A 445 -14.90 -12.61 -1.85
CA SER A 445 -14.26 -12.70 -0.54
C SER A 445 -14.85 -11.69 0.44
N LYS A 446 -15.45 -12.17 1.53
CA LYS A 446 -15.93 -11.32 2.62
C LYS A 446 -14.82 -10.52 3.30
N MET A 447 -13.60 -11.04 3.28
CA MET A 447 -12.42 -10.32 3.76
C MET A 447 -12.18 -9.03 2.96
N ASP A 448 -12.26 -9.11 1.62
CA ASP A 448 -12.05 -7.96 0.75
C ASP A 448 -13.15 -6.91 0.90
N GLU A 449 -14.39 -7.35 1.11
CA GLU A 449 -15.51 -6.44 1.38
C GLU A 449 -15.28 -5.64 2.66
N VAL A 450 -14.84 -6.29 3.75
CA VAL A 450 -14.50 -5.62 5.01
C VAL A 450 -13.33 -4.67 4.83
N ILE A 451 -12.26 -5.10 4.15
CA ILE A 451 -11.11 -4.25 3.86
C ILE A 451 -11.55 -3.02 3.06
N PHE A 452 -12.34 -3.21 2.00
CA PHE A 452 -12.83 -2.11 1.16
C PHE A 452 -13.66 -1.10 1.95
N GLU A 453 -14.65 -1.53 2.75
CA GLU A 453 -15.49 -0.64 3.55
C GLU A 453 -14.67 0.20 4.55
N GLU A 454 -13.59 -0.38 5.11
CA GLU A 454 -12.70 0.34 6.01
C GLU A 454 -11.89 1.45 5.33
N PHE A 455 -11.59 1.32 4.03
CA PHE A 455 -10.85 2.34 3.27
C PHE A 455 -11.75 3.35 2.56
N LYS A 456 -12.96 2.96 2.17
CA LYS A 456 -13.94 3.83 1.51
C LYS A 456 -14.19 5.11 2.31
N GLY A 457 -14.33 5.01 3.63
CA GLY A 457 -14.48 6.18 4.51
C GLY A 457 -13.23 7.04 4.66
N THR A 458 -12.05 6.54 4.30
CA THR A 458 -10.77 7.25 4.43
C THR A 458 -10.42 8.06 3.18
N GLY A 459 -10.86 7.61 2.01
CA GLY A 459 -10.64 8.25 0.72
C GLY A 459 -11.41 9.58 0.58
N ASN A 460 -10.89 10.46 -0.29
CA ASN A 460 -11.56 11.69 -0.70
C ASN A 460 -11.69 11.81 -2.23
N MET A 461 -11.43 10.72 -2.96
CA MET A 461 -11.67 10.56 -4.40
C MET A 461 -11.93 9.09 -4.68
N GLU A 462 -12.87 8.80 -5.55
CA GLU A 462 -13.22 7.45 -5.95
C GLU A 462 -13.37 7.41 -7.48
N LEU A 463 -12.57 6.55 -8.13
CA LEU A 463 -12.69 6.19 -9.54
C LEU A 463 -13.18 4.75 -9.60
N LYS A 464 -14.40 4.54 -10.03
CA LYS A 464 -15.03 3.23 -10.07
C LYS A 464 -14.96 2.62 -11.45
N LEU A 465 -14.41 1.41 -11.54
CA LEU A 465 -14.43 0.59 -12.74
C LEU A 465 -15.59 -0.41 -12.67
N ASN A 466 -16.14 -0.77 -13.81
CA ASN A 466 -17.26 -1.69 -13.89
C ASN A 466 -16.95 -2.90 -14.76
N ARG A 467 -17.24 -4.10 -14.24
CA ARG A 467 -16.99 -5.35 -14.92
C ARG A 467 -17.86 -5.56 -16.15
N SER A 468 -19.15 -5.15 -16.10
CA SER A 468 -20.06 -5.36 -17.23
C SER A 468 -19.64 -4.58 -18.48
N LEU A 469 -19.05 -3.38 -18.31
CA LEU A 469 -18.45 -2.60 -19.39
C LEU A 469 -17.23 -3.31 -19.99
N ALA A 470 -16.34 -3.82 -19.13
CA ALA A 470 -15.14 -4.53 -19.55
C ALA A 470 -15.48 -5.85 -20.28
N ASP A 471 -16.49 -6.60 -19.82
CA ASP A 471 -16.95 -7.82 -20.46
C ASP A 471 -17.50 -7.52 -21.88
N LYS A 472 -18.10 -6.35 -22.09
CA LYS A 472 -18.55 -5.83 -23.41
C LYS A 472 -17.41 -5.18 -24.22
N ARG A 473 -16.16 -5.17 -23.70
CA ARG A 473 -14.99 -4.55 -24.34
C ARG A 473 -15.09 -3.03 -24.53
N ILE A 474 -15.86 -2.36 -23.68
CA ILE A 474 -15.93 -0.90 -23.65
C ILE A 474 -14.85 -0.41 -22.67
N PHE A 475 -13.84 0.29 -23.19
CA PHE A 475 -12.72 0.81 -22.41
C PHE A 475 -12.50 2.31 -22.67
N PRO A 476 -12.08 3.07 -21.60
CA PRO A 476 -11.93 2.64 -20.20
C PRO A 476 -13.27 2.24 -19.59
N ALA A 477 -13.30 1.15 -18.82
CA ALA A 477 -14.52 0.63 -18.21
C ALA A 477 -14.91 1.43 -16.94
N VAL A 478 -14.96 2.75 -17.05
CA VAL A 478 -15.24 3.68 -15.94
C VAL A 478 -16.74 3.87 -15.76
N ASP A 479 -17.21 3.70 -14.55
CA ASP A 479 -18.54 4.12 -14.12
C ASP A 479 -18.50 5.63 -13.87
N VAL A 480 -18.95 6.39 -14.87
CA VAL A 480 -18.85 7.87 -14.88
C VAL A 480 -19.78 8.55 -13.89
N ASP A 481 -20.88 7.89 -13.51
CA ASP A 481 -21.83 8.41 -12.53
C ASP A 481 -21.38 8.19 -11.10
N ALA A 482 -20.86 6.99 -10.81
CA ALA A 482 -20.40 6.61 -9.48
C ALA A 482 -18.99 7.12 -9.13
N SER A 483 -18.24 7.68 -10.10
CA SER A 483 -16.91 8.25 -9.88
C SER A 483 -16.98 9.72 -9.47
N SER A 484 -16.21 10.10 -8.44
CA SER A 484 -16.25 11.48 -7.92
C SER A 484 -15.01 11.85 -7.11
N THR A 485 -14.82 13.17 -6.95
CA THR A 485 -13.81 13.74 -6.05
C THR A 485 -14.51 14.66 -5.05
N ARG A 486 -14.21 14.46 -3.78
CA ARG A 486 -14.73 15.30 -2.70
C ARG A 486 -14.08 16.68 -2.78
N LYS A 487 -14.91 17.75 -2.73
CA LYS A 487 -14.47 19.15 -2.87
C LYS A 487 -13.77 19.45 -4.20
N GLU A 488 -14.31 18.91 -5.30
CA GLU A 488 -13.84 19.18 -6.67
C GLU A 488 -13.85 20.67 -7.04
N GLU A 489 -14.69 21.46 -6.35
CA GLU A 489 -14.78 22.92 -6.50
C GLU A 489 -13.47 23.66 -6.15
N ILE A 490 -12.56 23.03 -5.41
CA ILE A 490 -11.23 23.61 -5.13
C ILE A 490 -10.27 23.36 -6.32
N LEU A 491 -10.47 22.26 -7.05
CA LEU A 491 -9.58 21.81 -8.12
C LEU A 491 -9.97 22.31 -9.51
N MET A 492 -11.20 22.79 -9.67
CA MET A 492 -11.75 23.26 -10.96
C MET A 492 -12.05 24.75 -10.93
N ALA A 493 -11.83 25.44 -12.05
CA ALA A 493 -12.32 26.78 -12.25
C ALA A 493 -13.87 26.80 -12.21
N LYS A 494 -14.47 27.91 -11.75
CA LYS A 494 -15.92 28.00 -11.57
C LYS A 494 -16.71 27.72 -12.85
N GLU A 495 -16.20 28.19 -13.97
CA GLU A 495 -16.80 28.00 -15.31
C GLU A 495 -16.73 26.53 -15.72
N GLU A 496 -15.56 25.90 -15.57
CA GLU A 496 -15.34 24.47 -15.81
C GLU A 496 -16.31 23.62 -14.96
N LEU A 497 -16.37 23.90 -13.67
CA LEU A 497 -17.20 23.18 -12.71
C LEU A 497 -18.69 23.24 -13.06
N GLN A 498 -19.20 24.41 -13.45
CA GLN A 498 -20.60 24.54 -13.86
C GLN A 498 -20.94 23.69 -15.08
N ILE A 499 -20.04 23.62 -16.06
CA ILE A 499 -20.24 22.80 -17.26
C ILE A 499 -20.15 21.31 -16.90
N VAL A 500 -19.20 20.92 -16.07
CA VAL A 500 -19.07 19.53 -15.60
C VAL A 500 -20.31 19.11 -14.80
N TRP A 501 -20.89 19.95 -13.98
CA TRP A 501 -22.12 19.64 -13.26
C TRP A 501 -23.33 19.49 -14.20
N LYS A 502 -23.42 20.28 -15.28
CA LYS A 502 -24.43 20.08 -16.31
C LYS A 502 -24.23 18.75 -17.04
N LEU A 503 -22.99 18.44 -17.42
CA LEU A 503 -22.63 17.17 -18.03
C LEU A 503 -23.03 15.99 -17.14
N ARG A 504 -22.68 16.02 -15.83
CA ARG A 504 -23.06 14.97 -14.88
C ARG A 504 -24.58 14.76 -14.78
N ARG A 505 -25.39 15.83 -14.82
CA ARG A 505 -26.86 15.69 -14.84
C ARG A 505 -27.36 14.95 -16.07
N VAL A 506 -26.76 15.21 -17.24
CA VAL A 506 -27.11 14.50 -18.48
C VAL A 506 -26.71 13.03 -18.39
N LEU A 507 -25.49 12.75 -17.92
CA LEU A 507 -24.98 11.38 -17.80
C LEU A 507 -25.78 10.58 -16.76
N HIS A 508 -26.19 11.19 -15.65
CA HIS A 508 -26.99 10.56 -14.60
C HIS A 508 -28.40 10.15 -15.08
N ALA A 509 -28.94 10.80 -16.11
CA ALA A 509 -30.24 10.45 -16.70
C ALA A 509 -30.19 9.22 -17.62
N LEU A 510 -28.99 8.72 -17.95
CA LEU A 510 -28.74 7.58 -18.82
C LEU A 510 -28.34 6.35 -17.99
N ASP A 511 -28.49 5.16 -18.59
CA ASP A 511 -27.86 3.99 -17.99
C ASP A 511 -26.33 4.08 -18.11
N MET A 512 -25.63 3.37 -17.27
CA MET A 512 -24.16 3.42 -17.14
C MET A 512 -23.42 3.19 -18.48
N GLN A 513 -23.90 2.26 -19.31
CA GLN A 513 -23.30 1.98 -20.61
C GLN A 513 -23.53 3.13 -21.59
N GLN A 514 -24.77 3.57 -21.70
CA GLN A 514 -25.15 4.68 -22.58
C GLN A 514 -24.42 5.97 -22.20
N ALA A 515 -24.29 6.24 -20.90
CA ALA A 515 -23.56 7.39 -20.39
C ALA A 515 -22.09 7.37 -20.83
N LEU A 516 -21.41 6.23 -20.68
CA LEU A 516 -20.01 6.09 -21.07
C LEU A 516 -19.85 6.12 -22.60
N GLU A 517 -20.68 5.42 -23.35
CA GLU A 517 -20.63 5.40 -24.83
C GLU A 517 -20.86 6.80 -25.42
N LEU A 518 -21.87 7.54 -24.92
CA LEU A 518 -22.10 8.93 -25.31
C LEU A 518 -20.89 9.82 -25.02
N LEU A 519 -20.30 9.67 -23.81
CA LEU A 519 -19.12 10.43 -23.43
C LEU A 519 -17.95 10.13 -24.35
N LEU A 520 -17.67 8.84 -24.61
CA LEU A 520 -16.60 8.39 -25.52
C LEU A 520 -16.78 8.88 -26.95
N GLU A 521 -18.01 8.81 -27.48
CA GLU A 521 -18.34 9.30 -28.81
C GLU A 521 -18.04 10.79 -28.94
N LYS A 522 -18.59 11.60 -28.05
CA LYS A 522 -18.43 13.07 -28.10
C LYS A 522 -17.00 13.52 -27.79
N MET A 523 -16.26 12.80 -26.95
CA MET A 523 -14.87 13.13 -26.71
C MET A 523 -13.94 12.78 -27.89
N LYS A 524 -14.27 11.76 -28.71
CA LYS A 524 -13.53 11.44 -29.94
C LYS A 524 -13.63 12.53 -30.99
N GLU A 525 -14.72 13.31 -30.98
CA GLU A 525 -14.92 14.44 -31.90
C GLU A 525 -14.07 15.66 -31.56
N THR A 526 -13.41 15.67 -30.37
CA THR A 526 -12.70 16.82 -29.81
C THR A 526 -11.23 16.50 -29.51
N LYS A 527 -10.37 17.51 -29.65
CA LYS A 527 -8.93 17.39 -29.41
C LYS A 527 -8.53 17.55 -27.95
N SER A 528 -9.40 18.16 -27.13
CA SER A 528 -9.11 18.42 -25.73
C SER A 528 -10.37 18.47 -24.89
N ASN A 529 -10.22 18.34 -23.56
CA ASN A 529 -11.31 18.49 -22.62
C ASN A 529 -11.89 19.92 -22.63
N ALA A 530 -11.05 20.93 -22.86
CA ALA A 530 -11.50 22.31 -23.00
C ALA A 530 -12.45 22.47 -24.21
N GLU A 531 -12.08 21.91 -25.37
CA GLU A 531 -12.94 21.91 -26.56
C GLU A 531 -14.24 21.14 -26.32
N PHE A 532 -14.15 19.97 -25.70
CA PHE A 532 -15.32 19.15 -25.34
C PHE A 532 -16.29 19.93 -24.43
N LEU A 533 -15.79 20.56 -23.36
CA LEU A 533 -16.62 21.35 -22.44
C LEU A 533 -17.29 22.53 -23.14
N LEU A 534 -16.60 23.19 -24.07
CA LEU A 534 -17.21 24.26 -24.89
C LEU A 534 -18.35 23.74 -25.80
N GLN A 535 -18.24 22.51 -26.33
CA GLN A 535 -19.34 21.88 -27.06
C GLN A 535 -20.54 21.59 -26.14
N VAL A 536 -20.28 21.00 -24.96
CA VAL A 536 -21.31 20.73 -23.96
C VAL A 536 -22.05 22.02 -23.56
N GLN A 537 -21.31 23.11 -23.35
CA GLN A 537 -21.90 24.41 -23.02
C GLN A 537 -22.84 24.92 -24.12
N LYS A 538 -22.42 24.83 -25.39
CA LYS A 538 -23.23 25.29 -26.54
C LYS A 538 -24.51 24.47 -26.69
N THR A 539 -24.42 23.14 -26.57
CA THR A 539 -25.56 22.24 -26.71
C THR A 539 -26.57 22.39 -25.59
N THR A 540 -26.11 22.68 -24.38
CA THR A 540 -27.01 22.83 -23.20
C THR A 540 -27.71 24.20 -23.18
N VAL A 541 -27.08 25.27 -23.69
CA VAL A 541 -27.73 26.61 -23.77
C VAL A 541 -28.83 26.65 -24.82
N SER A 542 -28.80 25.82 -25.85
CA SER A 542 -29.90 25.73 -26.83
C SER A 542 -31.14 25.05 -26.28
N ASN A 543 -31.03 24.17 -25.27
CA ASN A 543 -32.18 23.51 -24.63
C ASN A 543 -32.86 24.33 -23.54
N ASP A 544 -32.22 25.38 -22.99
CA ASP A 544 -32.80 26.27 -22.00
C ASP A 544 -33.65 27.42 -22.64
N ARG A 545 -33.80 27.43 -24.00
CA ARG A 545 -34.57 28.47 -24.75
C ARG A 545 -35.83 27.94 -25.44
N ASP A 546 -36.14 26.67 -25.35
CA ASP A 546 -37.39 26.04 -25.75
C ASP A 546 -38.18 25.59 -24.50
#